data_79709b3edafb2e5d0cda37427169f932
#
_entry.id   79709b3edafb2e5d0cda37427169f932
#
_cell.length_a   1.000
_cell.length_b   1.000
_cell.length_c   1.000
_cell.angle_alpha   90.00
_cell.angle_beta   90.00
_cell.angle_gamma   90.00
#
_symmetry.space_group_name_H-M   'P 1'
#
loop_
_entity.id
_entity.type
_entity.pdbx_description
1 polymer ?
#
loop_
_entity_poly.entity_id
_entity_poly.type
_entity_poly.pdbx_seq_one_letter_code
_entity_poly.pdbx_strand_id
1 'polypeptide(L)'
;MVHKGFSAGDVRLIESIPRALAETDLVCSSVNIGSTKSGINMDAVGLMGRVVRQTAELTKDNMCMGDAKLVVFCNAPEDNPFMAGAVHGPGEPDCEIHVGVSGPGAVRAALAKLPKDAPMDQVAELVKRTAFKITRLGQLVANLASEQLGVPAGIIDLSLAPTPAIGDSVANILEEMGLESCGCCG
;
A
#
# COMPACT_ATOMS: atom_id res chain seq x y z
N MET A 1 -5.67 -16.92 -4.47
CA MET A 1 -5.80 -17.96 -3.43
C MET A 1 -7.25 -18.33 -3.06
N VAL A 2 -8.23 -17.51 -3.32
CA VAL A 2 -9.59 -17.66 -2.75
C VAL A 2 -10.64 -18.22 -3.71
N HIS A 3 -10.26 -18.64 -4.91
CA HIS A 3 -11.23 -19.00 -5.95
C HIS A 3 -11.96 -20.34 -5.78
N LYS A 4 -11.52 -21.21 -4.87
CA LYS A 4 -12.09 -22.57 -4.75
C LYS A 4 -12.27 -23.10 -3.32
N GLY A 5 -12.28 -22.23 -2.33
CA GLY A 5 -12.28 -22.62 -0.93
C GLY A 5 -10.84 -22.77 -0.37
N PHE A 6 -10.73 -22.81 0.94
CA PHE A 6 -9.45 -23.00 1.62
C PHE A 6 -9.06 -24.46 1.69
N SER A 7 -7.80 -24.76 1.36
CA SER A 7 -7.18 -25.99 1.79
C SER A 7 -6.76 -25.89 3.27
N ALA A 8 -6.48 -27.04 3.91
CA ALA A 8 -5.95 -27.05 5.27
C ALA A 8 -4.57 -26.35 5.37
N GLY A 9 -3.84 -26.28 4.26
CA GLY A 9 -2.58 -25.54 4.16
C GLY A 9 -2.80 -24.02 4.20
N ASP A 10 -3.80 -23.53 3.47
CA ASP A 10 -4.15 -22.11 3.44
C ASP A 10 -4.60 -21.62 4.81
N VAL A 11 -5.41 -22.39 5.51
CA VAL A 11 -5.86 -22.07 6.88
C VAL A 11 -4.67 -21.93 7.81
N ARG A 12 -3.75 -22.90 7.81
CA ARG A 12 -2.55 -22.84 8.65
C ARG A 12 -1.65 -21.67 8.34
N LEU A 13 -1.51 -21.33 7.06
CA LEU A 13 -0.73 -20.15 6.64
C LEU A 13 -1.36 -18.87 7.18
N ILE A 14 -2.68 -18.70 7.01
CA ILE A 14 -3.40 -17.52 7.49
C ILE A 14 -3.36 -17.44 9.03
N GLU A 15 -3.50 -18.55 9.73
CA GLU A 15 -3.41 -18.60 11.19
C GLU A 15 -2.00 -18.30 11.73
N SER A 16 -0.96 -18.37 10.91
CA SER A 16 0.40 -17.99 11.30
C SER A 16 0.65 -16.47 11.22
N ILE A 17 -0.19 -15.73 10.51
CA ILE A 17 -0.03 -14.26 10.29
C ILE A 17 0.10 -13.48 11.60
N PRO A 18 -0.74 -13.67 12.62
CA PRO A 18 -0.66 -12.88 13.85
C PRO A 18 0.72 -12.94 14.51
N ARG A 19 1.28 -14.15 14.59
CA ARG A 19 2.60 -14.37 15.17
C ARG A 19 3.70 -13.73 14.30
N ALA A 20 3.64 -13.93 12.99
CA ALA A 20 4.61 -13.36 12.06
C ALA A 20 4.63 -11.83 12.15
N LEU A 21 3.46 -11.18 12.24
CA LEU A 21 3.36 -9.73 12.36
C LEU A 21 3.77 -9.19 13.74
N ALA A 22 3.65 -10.01 14.79
CA ALA A 22 4.11 -9.63 16.11
C ALA A 22 5.64 -9.72 16.27
N GLU A 23 6.28 -10.66 15.58
CA GLU A 23 7.72 -10.94 15.69
C GLU A 23 8.60 -10.07 14.77
N THR A 24 8.01 -9.29 13.84
CA THR A 24 8.78 -8.48 12.89
C THR A 24 8.13 -7.13 12.61
N ASP A 25 8.93 -6.08 12.51
CA ASP A 25 8.48 -4.72 12.18
C ASP A 25 8.44 -4.47 10.66
N LEU A 26 9.13 -5.25 9.88
CA LEU A 26 9.32 -5.02 8.44
C LEU A 26 8.33 -5.77 7.55
N VAL A 27 7.69 -6.83 8.07
CA VAL A 27 6.78 -7.66 7.28
C VAL A 27 5.36 -7.13 7.41
N CYS A 28 4.73 -6.91 6.27
CA CYS A 28 3.29 -6.69 6.14
C CYS A 28 2.64 -7.89 5.48
N SER A 29 1.35 -8.05 5.68
CA SER A 29 0.58 -9.16 5.10
C SER A 29 -0.72 -8.66 4.50
N SER A 30 -1.18 -9.34 3.46
CA SER A 30 -2.49 -9.12 2.87
C SER A 30 -3.19 -10.43 2.54
N VAL A 31 -4.50 -10.44 2.69
CA VAL A 31 -5.34 -11.59 2.34
C VAL A 31 -6.52 -11.11 1.51
N ASN A 32 -6.73 -11.73 0.35
CA ASN A 32 -7.90 -11.46 -0.48
C ASN A 32 -8.99 -12.49 -0.20
N ILE A 33 -10.15 -12.06 0.30
CA ILE A 33 -11.26 -12.90 0.76
C ILE A 33 -12.37 -13.08 -0.26
N GLY A 34 -12.27 -12.47 -1.42
CA GLY A 34 -13.31 -12.59 -2.46
C GLY A 34 -12.92 -11.95 -3.77
N SER A 35 -13.73 -12.22 -4.78
CA SER A 35 -13.60 -11.58 -6.09
C SER A 35 -14.97 -11.43 -6.75
N THR A 36 -15.08 -10.53 -7.73
CA THR A 36 -16.29 -10.37 -8.55
C THR A 36 -16.70 -11.70 -9.20
N LYS A 37 -15.73 -12.53 -9.57
CA LYS A 37 -15.96 -13.81 -10.24
C LYS A 37 -16.43 -14.92 -9.30
N SER A 38 -15.91 -14.97 -8.07
CA SER A 38 -16.13 -16.06 -7.12
C SER A 38 -17.05 -15.70 -5.95
N GLY A 39 -17.40 -14.40 -5.83
CA GLY A 39 -18.10 -13.88 -4.65
C GLY A 39 -17.20 -13.76 -3.43
N ILE A 40 -17.78 -13.50 -2.29
CA ILE A 40 -17.11 -13.40 -0.99
C ILE A 40 -17.06 -14.77 -0.35
N ASN A 41 -15.90 -15.18 0.13
CA ASN A 41 -15.72 -16.40 0.91
C ASN A 41 -16.01 -16.13 2.39
N MET A 42 -17.19 -16.53 2.86
CA MET A 42 -17.62 -16.26 4.23
C MET A 42 -16.80 -17.00 5.30
N ASP A 43 -16.22 -18.17 4.97
CA ASP A 43 -15.31 -18.87 5.87
C ASP A 43 -13.99 -18.08 6.03
N ALA A 44 -13.54 -17.46 4.94
CA ALA A 44 -12.40 -16.55 4.96
C ALA A 44 -12.67 -15.31 5.80
N VAL A 45 -13.85 -14.72 5.69
CA VAL A 45 -14.27 -13.57 6.53
C VAL A 45 -14.21 -13.95 8.02
N GLY A 46 -14.80 -15.09 8.38
CA GLY A 46 -14.79 -15.58 9.77
C GLY A 46 -13.37 -15.88 10.27
N LEU A 47 -12.52 -16.46 9.42
CA LEU A 47 -11.11 -16.71 9.76
C LEU A 47 -10.34 -15.41 9.96
N MET A 48 -10.47 -14.44 9.04
CA MET A 48 -9.79 -13.17 9.15
C MET A 48 -10.23 -12.35 10.35
N GLY A 49 -11.51 -12.42 10.75
CA GLY A 49 -11.96 -11.80 11.99
C GLY A 49 -11.24 -12.33 13.23
N ARG A 50 -10.96 -13.64 13.27
CA ARG A 50 -10.14 -14.24 14.36
C ARG A 50 -8.69 -13.82 14.27
N VAL A 51 -8.11 -13.78 13.07
CA VAL A 51 -6.72 -13.39 12.83
C VAL A 51 -6.49 -11.93 13.25
N VAL A 52 -7.33 -11.00 12.83
CA VAL A 52 -7.24 -9.59 13.23
C VAL A 52 -7.31 -9.45 14.75
N ARG A 53 -8.30 -10.09 15.39
CA ARG A 53 -8.41 -10.05 16.86
C ARG A 53 -7.16 -10.60 17.56
N GLN A 54 -6.62 -11.70 17.06
CA GLN A 54 -5.42 -12.32 17.64
C GLN A 54 -4.18 -11.45 17.40
N THR A 55 -4.07 -10.79 16.25
CA THR A 55 -2.99 -9.85 15.94
C THR A 55 -3.03 -8.65 16.89
N ALA A 56 -4.21 -8.06 17.10
CA ALA A 56 -4.41 -6.99 18.07
C ALA A 56 -3.96 -7.41 19.47
N GLU A 57 -4.36 -8.59 19.91
CA GLU A 57 -4.04 -9.10 21.24
C GLU A 57 -2.52 -9.34 21.45
N LEU A 58 -1.86 -9.88 20.42
CA LEU A 58 -0.40 -10.12 20.45
C LEU A 58 0.43 -8.83 20.37
N THR A 59 -0.14 -7.76 19.82
CA THR A 59 0.58 -6.47 19.64
C THR A 59 0.00 -5.33 20.45
N LYS A 60 -0.86 -5.62 21.43
CA LYS A 60 -1.54 -4.61 22.27
C LYS A 60 -0.57 -3.65 22.97
N ASP A 61 0.58 -4.16 23.43
CA ASP A 61 1.59 -3.36 24.12
C ASP A 61 2.34 -2.41 23.17
N ASN A 62 2.20 -2.62 21.85
CA ASN A 62 2.70 -1.75 20.78
C ASN A 62 1.54 -1.13 19.98
N MET A 63 0.52 -0.60 20.67
CA MET A 63 -0.63 0.08 20.08
C MET A 63 -1.32 -0.70 18.95
N CYS A 64 -1.33 -2.02 19.02
CA CYS A 64 -1.88 -2.92 17.98
C CYS A 64 -1.24 -2.73 16.59
N MET A 65 0.03 -2.37 16.53
CA MET A 65 0.74 -2.11 15.27
C MET A 65 0.78 -3.32 14.32
N GLY A 66 0.56 -4.53 14.82
CA GLY A 66 0.38 -5.70 13.97
C GLY A 66 -0.80 -5.57 13.01
N ASP A 67 -1.92 -5.00 13.48
CA ASP A 67 -3.10 -4.79 12.63
C ASP A 67 -2.87 -3.70 11.57
N ALA A 68 -2.05 -2.70 11.86
CA ALA A 68 -1.66 -1.69 10.88
C ALA A 68 -0.83 -2.27 9.71
N LYS A 69 -0.24 -3.46 9.90
CA LYS A 69 0.53 -4.19 8.89
C LYS A 69 -0.28 -5.28 8.18
N LEU A 70 -1.58 -5.42 8.50
CA LEU A 70 -2.46 -6.43 7.94
C LEU A 70 -3.60 -5.79 7.15
N VAL A 71 -3.72 -6.17 5.89
CA VAL A 71 -4.82 -5.70 5.04
C VAL A 71 -5.67 -6.88 4.55
N VAL A 72 -6.98 -6.76 4.70
CA VAL A 72 -7.95 -7.72 4.16
C VAL A 72 -8.64 -7.10 2.95
N PHE A 73 -8.37 -7.65 1.78
CA PHE A 73 -8.98 -7.21 0.53
C PHE A 73 -10.19 -8.02 0.14
N CYS A 74 -11.10 -7.37 -0.57
CA CYS A 74 -12.13 -8.03 -1.36
C CYS A 74 -12.01 -7.52 -2.79
N ASN A 75 -11.93 -8.46 -3.74
CA ASN A 75 -11.79 -8.15 -5.16
C ASN A 75 -10.51 -7.37 -5.51
N ALA A 76 -9.38 -7.71 -4.87
CA ALA A 76 -8.10 -7.16 -5.25
C ALA A 76 -7.77 -7.55 -6.70
N PRO A 77 -7.30 -6.63 -7.54
CA PRO A 77 -6.82 -6.96 -8.87
C PRO A 77 -5.60 -7.88 -8.80
N GLU A 78 -5.45 -8.71 -9.83
CA GLU A 78 -4.24 -9.51 -10.02
C GLU A 78 -3.04 -8.59 -10.28
N ASP A 79 -1.85 -9.00 -9.84
CA ASP A 79 -0.61 -8.26 -10.03
C ASP A 79 -0.65 -6.81 -9.50
N ASN A 80 -1.24 -6.64 -8.34
CA ASN A 80 -1.29 -5.35 -7.67
C ASN A 80 0.00 -5.10 -6.88
N PRO A 81 0.85 -4.14 -7.28
CA PRO A 81 2.10 -3.80 -6.58
C PRO A 81 1.90 -2.89 -5.38
N PHE A 82 0.67 -2.67 -4.96
CA PHE A 82 0.33 -1.69 -3.92
C PHE A 82 1.04 -2.00 -2.60
N MET A 83 1.68 -1.01 -1.97
CA MET A 83 2.51 -1.18 -0.76
C MET A 83 1.79 -1.88 0.40
N ALA A 84 0.50 -1.62 0.58
CA ALA A 84 -0.30 -2.23 1.66
C ALA A 84 -0.79 -3.64 1.32
N GLY A 85 -0.64 -4.10 0.08
CA GLY A 85 -1.19 -5.38 -0.32
C GLY A 85 -0.68 -5.81 -1.68
N ALA A 86 0.59 -6.19 -1.77
CA ALA A 86 1.11 -6.79 -2.97
C ALA A 86 0.42 -8.14 -3.22
N VAL A 87 -0.22 -8.27 -4.35
CA VAL A 87 -0.89 -9.49 -4.79
C VAL A 87 -0.21 -9.98 -6.05
N HIS A 88 0.34 -11.18 -5.99
CA HIS A 88 0.92 -11.85 -7.15
C HIS A 88 -0.17 -12.67 -7.85
N GLY A 89 -0.42 -12.37 -9.12
CA GLY A 89 -1.35 -13.09 -9.97
C GLY A 89 -0.70 -14.29 -10.68
N PRO A 90 -1.40 -14.90 -11.65
CA PRO A 90 -0.88 -15.96 -12.48
C PRO A 90 0.07 -15.44 -13.59
N GLY A 91 0.88 -14.46 -13.26
CA GLY A 91 1.87 -13.86 -14.16
C GLY A 91 3.06 -14.78 -14.43
N GLU A 92 3.90 -14.39 -15.38
CA GLU A 92 5.03 -15.20 -15.81
C GLU A 92 6.19 -15.28 -14.81
N PRO A 93 6.63 -14.19 -14.14
CA PRO A 93 7.73 -14.31 -13.20
C PRO A 93 7.27 -14.89 -11.87
N ASP A 94 7.97 -15.91 -11.37
CA ASP A 94 7.77 -16.45 -10.02
C ASP A 94 8.22 -15.48 -8.93
N CYS A 95 9.07 -14.52 -9.27
CA CYS A 95 9.60 -13.50 -8.39
C CYS A 95 9.82 -12.20 -9.18
N GLU A 96 9.32 -11.09 -8.69
CA GLU A 96 9.38 -9.80 -9.35
C GLU A 96 9.57 -8.68 -8.31
N ILE A 97 10.31 -7.63 -8.69
CA ILE A 97 10.52 -6.46 -7.84
C ILE A 97 9.59 -5.34 -8.29
N HIS A 98 8.73 -4.90 -7.40
CA HIS A 98 7.94 -3.69 -7.58
C HIS A 98 8.47 -2.57 -6.68
N VAL A 99 8.42 -1.35 -7.16
CA VAL A 99 8.85 -0.18 -6.40
C VAL A 99 7.64 0.72 -6.14
N GLY A 100 7.24 0.82 -4.87
CA GLY A 100 6.25 1.78 -4.41
C GLY A 100 6.91 3.06 -3.92
N VAL A 101 6.42 4.20 -4.37
CA VAL A 101 6.92 5.51 -3.93
C VAL A 101 5.79 6.30 -3.31
N SER A 102 5.95 6.68 -2.02
CA SER A 102 5.03 7.62 -1.39
C SER A 102 5.25 9.02 -1.98
N GLY A 103 4.21 9.55 -2.63
CA GLY A 103 4.27 10.80 -3.38
C GLY A 103 3.81 12.07 -2.66
N PRO A 104 2.90 12.01 -1.64
CA PRO A 104 2.26 13.20 -1.10
C PRO A 104 3.24 14.24 -0.56
N GLY A 105 4.21 13.82 0.23
CA GLY A 105 5.21 14.72 0.81
C GLY A 105 6.06 15.43 -0.23
N ALA A 106 6.42 14.75 -1.33
CA ALA A 106 7.17 15.36 -2.43
C ALA A 106 6.33 16.40 -3.18
N VAL A 107 5.04 16.11 -3.41
CA VAL A 107 4.10 17.04 -4.05
C VAL A 107 3.89 18.27 -3.17
N ARG A 108 3.62 18.07 -1.88
CA ARG A 108 3.47 19.14 -0.91
C ARG A 108 4.72 20.04 -0.86
N ALA A 109 5.91 19.45 -0.74
CA ALA A 109 7.17 20.20 -0.70
C ALA A 109 7.45 20.96 -2.01
N ALA A 110 6.93 20.50 -3.13
CA ALA A 110 7.00 21.23 -4.39
C ALA A 110 6.01 22.41 -4.40
N LEU A 111 4.77 22.19 -3.94
CA LEU A 111 3.73 23.23 -3.86
C LEU A 111 4.11 24.37 -2.91
N ALA A 112 4.74 24.07 -1.79
CA ALA A 112 5.23 25.06 -0.83
C ALA A 112 6.20 26.11 -1.45
N LYS A 113 6.74 25.84 -2.64
CA LYS A 113 7.61 26.76 -3.38
C LYS A 113 6.86 27.68 -4.33
N LEU A 114 5.58 27.46 -4.57
CA LEU A 114 4.74 28.32 -5.37
C LEU A 114 4.20 29.47 -4.53
N PRO A 115 3.93 30.63 -5.15
CA PRO A 115 3.12 31.69 -4.55
C PRO A 115 1.74 31.14 -4.15
N LYS A 116 1.19 31.60 -3.04
CA LYS A 116 -0.14 31.14 -2.55
C LYS A 116 -1.30 31.50 -3.48
N ASP A 117 -1.11 32.50 -4.32
CA ASP A 117 -2.05 32.95 -5.34
C ASP A 117 -1.74 32.42 -6.74
N ALA A 118 -0.90 31.39 -6.83
CA ALA A 118 -0.55 30.79 -8.11
C ALA A 118 -1.79 30.25 -8.83
N PRO A 119 -1.92 30.50 -10.14
CA PRO A 119 -3.03 30.00 -10.94
C PRO A 119 -3.06 28.46 -10.94
N MET A 120 -4.25 27.86 -11.02
CA MET A 120 -4.45 26.40 -10.95
C MET A 120 -3.75 25.62 -12.06
N ASP A 121 -3.53 26.24 -13.22
CA ASP A 121 -2.74 25.64 -14.30
C ASP A 121 -1.26 25.46 -13.91
N GLN A 122 -0.68 26.43 -13.20
CA GLN A 122 0.68 26.31 -12.67
C GLN A 122 0.78 25.23 -11.58
N VAL A 123 -0.23 25.17 -10.71
CA VAL A 123 -0.33 24.09 -9.71
C VAL A 123 -0.39 22.72 -10.39
N ALA A 124 -1.27 22.55 -11.38
CA ALA A 124 -1.39 21.30 -12.12
C ALA A 124 -0.10 20.91 -12.84
N GLU A 125 0.57 21.85 -13.49
CA GLU A 125 1.85 21.59 -14.14
C GLU A 125 2.96 21.21 -13.15
N LEU A 126 2.99 21.82 -11.97
CA LEU A 126 3.95 21.47 -10.94
C LEU A 126 3.71 20.04 -10.41
N VAL A 127 2.45 19.69 -10.15
CA VAL A 127 2.09 18.33 -9.71
C VAL A 127 2.50 17.29 -10.76
N LYS A 128 2.17 17.51 -12.04
CA LYS A 128 2.57 16.64 -13.16
C LYS A 128 4.10 16.45 -13.24
N ARG A 129 4.84 17.56 -13.18
CA ARG A 129 6.32 17.50 -13.21
C ARG A 129 6.90 16.76 -12.01
N THR A 130 6.30 16.92 -10.84
CA THR A 130 6.73 16.22 -9.63
C THR A 130 6.45 14.74 -9.75
N ALA A 131 5.25 14.34 -10.16
CA ALA A 131 4.88 12.97 -10.42
C ALA A 131 5.83 12.30 -11.42
N PHE A 132 6.14 12.98 -12.53
CA PHE A 132 7.07 12.48 -13.53
C PHE A 132 8.49 12.25 -12.97
N LYS A 133 8.99 13.15 -12.12
CA LYS A 133 10.30 12.97 -11.47
C LYS A 133 10.31 11.78 -10.52
N ILE A 134 9.24 11.60 -9.75
CA ILE A 134 9.10 10.48 -8.82
C ILE A 134 9.07 9.15 -9.60
N THR A 135 8.32 9.07 -10.70
CA THR A 135 8.27 7.89 -11.57
C THR A 135 9.66 7.53 -12.10
N ARG A 136 10.41 8.52 -12.57
CA ARG A 136 11.78 8.29 -13.07
C ARG A 136 12.73 7.80 -12.00
N LEU A 137 12.61 8.34 -10.78
CA LEU A 137 13.38 7.87 -9.64
C LEU A 137 13.03 6.44 -9.28
N GLY A 138 11.73 6.12 -9.22
CA GLY A 138 11.25 4.77 -8.98
C GLY A 138 11.79 3.77 -10.02
N GLN A 139 11.78 4.15 -11.31
CA GLN A 139 12.34 3.32 -12.38
C GLN A 139 13.84 3.09 -12.23
N LEU A 140 14.58 4.13 -11.85
CA LEU A 140 16.02 3.99 -11.59
C LEU A 140 16.29 3.00 -10.45
N VAL A 141 15.55 3.12 -9.35
CA VAL A 141 15.67 2.20 -8.20
C VAL A 141 15.31 0.78 -8.61
N ALA A 142 14.22 0.59 -9.36
CA ALA A 142 13.79 -0.72 -9.84
C ALA A 142 14.84 -1.39 -10.72
N ASN A 143 15.44 -0.63 -11.66
CA ASN A 143 16.48 -1.13 -12.54
C ASN A 143 17.74 -1.54 -11.77
N LEU A 144 18.21 -0.69 -10.85
CA LEU A 144 19.36 -1.00 -10.01
C LEU A 144 19.14 -2.22 -9.11
N ALA A 145 17.95 -2.33 -8.52
CA ALA A 145 17.59 -3.48 -7.70
C ALA A 145 17.53 -4.76 -8.55
N SER A 146 16.94 -4.69 -9.74
CA SER A 146 16.88 -5.78 -10.70
C SER A 146 18.28 -6.29 -11.09
N GLU A 147 19.20 -5.37 -11.42
CA GLU A 147 20.58 -5.71 -11.76
C GLU A 147 21.33 -6.37 -10.58
N GLN A 148 21.16 -5.83 -9.37
CA GLN A 148 21.86 -6.34 -8.18
C GLN A 148 21.34 -7.70 -7.70
N LEU A 149 20.05 -7.93 -7.80
CA LEU A 149 19.39 -9.12 -7.26
C LEU A 149 19.16 -10.20 -8.31
N GLY A 150 19.33 -9.89 -9.60
CA GLY A 150 19.04 -10.83 -10.68
C GLY A 150 17.56 -11.18 -10.82
N VAL A 151 16.66 -10.29 -10.38
CA VAL A 151 15.20 -10.48 -10.39
C VAL A 151 14.57 -9.44 -11.31
N PRO A 152 13.59 -9.80 -12.18
CA PRO A 152 12.96 -8.83 -13.06
C PRO A 152 12.30 -7.68 -12.29
N ALA A 153 12.40 -6.48 -12.85
CA ALA A 153 11.66 -5.32 -12.37
C ALA A 153 10.28 -5.26 -13.03
N GLY A 154 9.26 -5.12 -12.23
CA GLY A 154 7.88 -4.98 -12.65
C GLY A 154 7.39 -3.53 -12.61
N ILE A 155 6.24 -3.33 -11.99
CA ILE A 155 5.51 -2.07 -11.99
C ILE A 155 6.07 -1.12 -10.93
N ILE A 156 5.99 0.19 -11.23
CA ILE A 156 6.24 1.26 -10.27
C ILE A 156 4.90 1.81 -9.81
N ASP A 157 4.63 1.70 -8.52
CA ASP A 157 3.45 2.31 -7.91
C ASP A 157 3.77 3.76 -7.52
N LEU A 158 2.97 4.67 -8.05
CA LEU A 158 3.03 6.11 -7.82
C LEU A 158 1.79 6.60 -7.06
N SER A 159 1.22 5.77 -6.23
CA SER A 159 0.05 6.18 -5.45
C SER A 159 0.39 7.32 -4.48
N LEU A 160 -0.60 8.19 -4.25
CA LEU A 160 -0.52 9.22 -3.21
C LEU A 160 -0.97 8.65 -1.86
N ALA A 161 -0.59 7.41 -1.57
CA ALA A 161 -0.90 6.78 -0.30
C ALA A 161 -0.20 7.51 0.85
N PRO A 162 -0.91 7.82 1.93
CA PRO A 162 -0.32 8.50 3.08
C PRO A 162 0.63 7.58 3.83
N THR A 163 1.64 8.18 4.46
CA THR A 163 2.48 7.52 5.46
C THR A 163 2.27 8.17 6.82
N PRO A 164 2.74 7.56 7.92
CA PRO A 164 2.71 8.19 9.24
C PRO A 164 3.61 9.43 9.37
N ALA A 165 4.44 9.70 8.37
CA ALA A 165 5.31 10.87 8.38
C ALA A 165 4.50 12.16 8.31
N ILE A 166 4.90 13.15 9.10
CA ILE A 166 4.23 14.46 9.15
C ILE A 166 4.34 15.13 7.77
N GLY A 167 3.19 15.50 7.23
CA GLY A 167 3.10 16.19 5.93
C GLY A 167 3.10 15.27 4.71
N ASP A 168 2.95 13.96 4.91
CA ASP A 168 2.94 12.97 3.82
C ASP A 168 1.53 12.37 3.63
N SER A 169 0.56 13.25 3.34
CA SER A 169 -0.81 12.86 2.99
C SER A 169 -1.39 13.79 1.94
N VAL A 170 -2.44 13.33 1.24
CA VAL A 170 -3.21 14.17 0.30
C VAL A 170 -3.86 15.35 1.03
N ALA A 171 -4.31 15.15 2.26
CA ALA A 171 -4.85 16.22 3.09
C ALA A 171 -3.84 17.35 3.28
N ASN A 172 -2.57 17.04 3.52
CA ASN A 172 -1.53 18.07 3.62
C ASN A 172 -1.22 18.77 2.27
N ILE A 173 -1.49 18.10 1.14
CA ILE A 173 -1.43 18.76 -0.17
C ILE A 173 -2.53 19.81 -0.28
N LEU A 174 -3.77 19.48 0.10
CA LEU A 174 -4.92 20.38 0.09
C LEU A 174 -4.73 21.55 1.04
N GLU A 175 -4.16 21.33 2.21
CA GLU A 175 -3.76 22.39 3.16
C GLU A 175 -2.73 23.34 2.55
N GLU A 176 -1.69 22.81 1.90
CA GLU A 176 -0.66 23.63 1.26
C GLU A 176 -1.22 24.45 0.11
N MET A 177 -2.23 23.94 -0.60
CA MET A 177 -2.97 24.66 -1.63
C MET A 177 -3.94 25.70 -1.05
N GLY A 178 -4.16 25.72 0.25
CA GLY A 178 -5.10 26.63 0.91
C GLY A 178 -6.57 26.32 0.64
N LEU A 179 -6.90 25.09 0.22
CA LEU A 179 -8.27 24.69 -0.11
C LEU A 179 -9.04 24.24 1.11
N GLU A 180 -8.38 23.53 2.03
CA GLU A 180 -9.03 22.96 3.21
C GLU A 180 -8.00 22.72 4.30
N SER A 181 -8.43 22.74 5.57
CA SER A 181 -7.63 22.28 6.71
C SER A 181 -8.11 20.91 7.15
N CYS A 182 -7.19 20.01 7.44
CA CYS A 182 -7.52 18.64 7.90
C CYS A 182 -8.42 18.67 9.12
N GLY A 183 -9.55 17.94 9.03
CA GLY A 183 -10.50 17.82 10.12
C GLY A 183 -11.55 18.94 10.21
N CYS A 184 -11.54 19.92 9.29
CA CYS A 184 -12.58 20.96 9.25
C CYS A 184 -13.93 20.45 8.76
N CYS A 185 -13.93 19.49 7.86
CA CYS A 185 -15.11 18.98 7.16
C CYS A 185 -15.35 17.48 7.40
N GLY A 186 -15.05 17.00 8.57
CA GLY A 186 -15.47 15.73 9.16
C GLY A 186 -15.31 14.48 8.32
#